data_3ec62b55191a54796cd7aa150e9f82e2
#
_entry.id   3ec62b55191a54796cd7aa150e9f82e2
#
_cell.length_a   1.000
_cell.length_b   1.000
_cell.length_c   1.000
_cell.angle_alpha   90.00
_cell.angle_beta   90.00
_cell.angle_gamma   90.00
#
_symmetry.space_group_name_H-M   'P 1'
#
loop_
_entity.id
_entity.type
_entity.pdbx_description
1 polymer ?
#
loop_
_entity_poly.entity_id
_entity_poly.type
_entity_poly.pdbx_seq_one_letter_code
_entity_poly.pdbx_strand_id
1 'polypeptide(L)'
;WCWGVKPQTKAQLAEPVNALERDEDPLGTWRNYVNKQLADSYQALFEQMSFWVMLKAPSFDQVYNWRKEQEHKLAAKLGSSEAHSGIMTDLEIERFIQHYQRLTEQSLETLPQQCNYVYHLDETRQITHVEKAV
;
A
#
# COMPACT_ATOMS: atom_id res chain seq x y z
N TRP A 1 -4.79 4.95 -1.14
CA TRP A 1 -3.73 3.94 -1.07
C TRP A 1 -3.84 2.99 -2.26
N CYS A 2 -2.74 2.65 -2.89
CA CYS A 2 -2.65 1.78 -4.07
C CYS A 2 -3.47 2.23 -5.31
N TRP A 3 -3.91 3.48 -5.36
CA TRP A 3 -4.58 4.03 -6.54
C TRP A 3 -3.60 4.09 -7.72
N GLY A 4 -4.00 3.61 -8.87
CA GLY A 4 -3.16 3.58 -10.07
C GLY A 4 -2.24 2.37 -10.18
N VAL A 5 -2.26 1.42 -9.23
CA VAL A 5 -1.43 0.22 -9.28
C VAL A 5 -1.71 -0.62 -10.52
N LYS A 6 -0.64 -1.08 -11.17
CA LYS A 6 -0.74 -1.98 -12.33
C LYS A 6 -0.83 -3.43 -11.91
N PRO A 7 -1.53 -4.26 -12.71
CA PRO A 7 -1.52 -5.71 -12.48
C PRO A 7 -0.12 -6.28 -12.67
N GLN A 8 0.16 -7.34 -11.93
CA GLN A 8 1.42 -8.09 -11.99
C GLN A 8 1.33 -9.25 -12.97
N THR A 9 2.49 -9.75 -13.40
CA THR A 9 2.60 -10.94 -14.23
C THR A 9 2.35 -12.22 -13.41
N LYS A 10 2.06 -13.33 -14.09
CA LYS A 10 1.93 -14.65 -13.44
C LYS A 10 3.18 -15.05 -12.65
N ALA A 11 4.36 -14.72 -13.15
CA ALA A 11 5.62 -15.03 -12.47
C ALA A 11 5.75 -14.27 -11.15
N GLN A 12 5.37 -12.98 -11.12
CA GLN A 12 5.36 -12.18 -9.89
C GLN A 12 4.33 -12.65 -8.86
N LEU A 13 3.20 -13.22 -9.33
CA LEU A 13 2.15 -13.76 -8.46
C LEU A 13 2.46 -15.17 -7.93
N ALA A 14 3.43 -15.88 -8.52
CA ALA A 14 3.73 -17.26 -8.15
C ALA A 14 4.21 -17.37 -6.69
N GLU A 15 5.07 -16.44 -6.27
CA GLU A 15 5.64 -16.45 -4.93
C GLU A 15 4.88 -15.52 -3.97
N PRO A 16 4.63 -15.96 -2.73
CA PRO A 16 4.06 -15.11 -1.70
C PRO A 16 5.06 -14.03 -1.28
N VAL A 17 4.59 -12.81 -1.06
CA VAL A 17 5.46 -11.69 -0.62
C VAL A 17 5.62 -11.62 0.90
N ASN A 18 4.75 -12.31 1.65
CA ASN A 18 4.75 -12.26 3.12
C ASN A 18 4.15 -13.53 3.73
N ALA A 19 4.12 -13.57 5.06
CA ALA A 19 3.58 -14.71 5.80
C ALA A 19 2.07 -14.89 5.59
N LEU A 20 1.32 -13.80 5.50
CA LEU A 20 -0.13 -13.87 5.25
C LEU A 20 -0.43 -14.60 3.93
N GLU A 21 0.22 -14.22 2.84
CA GLU A 21 0.03 -14.89 1.55
C GLU A 21 0.50 -16.34 1.56
N ARG A 22 1.64 -16.61 2.23
CA ARG A 22 2.18 -17.97 2.33
C ARG A 22 1.22 -18.91 3.08
N ASP A 23 0.68 -18.45 4.20
CA ASP A 23 -0.04 -19.29 5.15
C ASP A 23 -1.56 -19.32 4.88
N GLU A 24 -2.13 -18.21 4.38
CA GLU A 24 -3.58 -18.08 4.18
C GLU A 24 -4.01 -18.02 2.70
N ASP A 25 -3.07 -17.80 1.78
CA ASP A 25 -3.29 -17.84 0.32
C ASP A 25 -2.23 -18.71 -0.40
N PRO A 26 -1.96 -19.96 0.07
CA PRO A 26 -0.86 -20.77 -0.47
C PRO A 26 -1.02 -21.12 -1.94
N LEU A 27 -2.25 -21.20 -2.43
CA LEU A 27 -2.57 -21.47 -3.84
C LEU A 27 -2.64 -20.19 -4.69
N GLY A 28 -2.48 -19.02 -4.07
CA GLY A 28 -2.56 -17.73 -4.76
C GLY A 28 -3.96 -17.34 -5.25
N THR A 29 -5.00 -17.98 -4.74
CA THR A 29 -6.38 -17.73 -5.19
C THR A 29 -6.78 -16.27 -5.01
N TRP A 30 -6.51 -15.72 -3.82
CA TRP A 30 -6.87 -14.35 -3.51
C TRP A 30 -6.03 -13.32 -4.27
N ARG A 31 -4.70 -13.47 -4.26
CA ARG A 31 -3.82 -12.52 -4.98
C ARG A 31 -4.05 -12.53 -6.49
N ASN A 32 -4.35 -13.69 -7.08
CA ASN A 32 -4.72 -13.78 -8.49
C ASN A 32 -6.08 -13.12 -8.77
N TYR A 33 -7.07 -13.30 -7.87
CA TYR A 33 -8.36 -12.62 -7.99
C TYR A 33 -8.20 -11.10 -7.96
N VAL A 34 -7.47 -10.56 -6.98
CA VAL A 34 -7.21 -9.12 -6.87
C VAL A 34 -6.51 -8.61 -8.14
N ASN A 35 -5.49 -9.32 -8.61
CA ASN A 35 -4.75 -8.95 -9.81
C ASN A 35 -5.64 -8.94 -11.07
N LYS A 36 -6.56 -9.90 -11.16
CA LYS A 36 -7.53 -9.95 -12.24
C LYS A 36 -8.48 -8.75 -12.20
N GLN A 37 -8.97 -8.36 -11.02
CA GLN A 37 -9.80 -7.16 -10.88
C GLN A 37 -9.04 -5.90 -11.28
N LEU A 38 -7.76 -5.79 -10.92
CA LEU A 38 -6.90 -4.68 -11.37
C LEU A 38 -6.81 -4.62 -12.89
N ALA A 39 -6.60 -5.76 -13.56
CA ALA A 39 -6.48 -5.81 -15.02
C ALA A 39 -7.79 -5.50 -15.73
N ASP A 40 -8.89 -6.10 -15.28
CA ASP A 40 -10.18 -6.08 -16.01
C ASP A 40 -11.02 -4.83 -15.71
N SER A 41 -10.99 -4.33 -14.48
CA SER A 41 -11.95 -3.31 -14.03
C SER A 41 -11.28 -1.99 -13.64
N TYR A 42 -10.16 -2.04 -12.93
CA TYR A 42 -9.57 -0.83 -12.35
C TYR A 42 -8.76 -0.01 -13.35
N GLN A 43 -8.14 -0.65 -14.36
CA GLN A 43 -7.33 0.10 -15.33
C GLN A 43 -8.19 1.11 -16.11
N ALA A 44 -9.38 0.72 -16.54
CA ALA A 44 -10.30 1.64 -17.22
C ALA A 44 -10.71 2.83 -16.34
N LEU A 45 -10.79 2.65 -15.03
CA LEU A 45 -11.05 3.72 -14.08
C LEU A 45 -9.83 4.64 -13.93
N PHE A 46 -8.64 4.07 -13.85
CA PHE A 46 -7.39 4.83 -13.73
C PHE A 46 -7.09 5.66 -14.97
N GLU A 47 -7.43 5.17 -16.16
CA GLU A 47 -7.29 5.87 -17.44
C GLU A 47 -8.13 7.16 -17.55
N GLN A 48 -9.14 7.33 -16.70
CA GLN A 48 -9.91 8.57 -16.63
C GLN A 48 -9.16 9.71 -15.94
N MET A 49 -8.06 9.40 -15.23
CA MET A 49 -7.26 10.42 -14.56
C MET A 49 -6.30 11.08 -15.55
N SER A 50 -6.42 12.37 -15.73
CA SER A 50 -5.58 13.16 -16.63
C SER A 50 -4.30 13.70 -16.00
N PHE A 51 -4.20 13.64 -14.67
CA PHE A 51 -3.07 14.17 -13.93
C PHE A 51 -2.79 13.34 -12.66
N TRP A 52 -1.53 12.97 -12.47
CA TRP A 52 -1.10 12.10 -11.40
C TRP A 52 -0.04 12.74 -10.54
N VAL A 53 -0.24 12.68 -9.23
CA VAL A 53 0.75 13.08 -8.23
C VAL A 53 0.94 11.92 -7.25
N MET A 54 2.17 11.56 -6.99
CA MET A 54 2.52 10.54 -6.02
C MET A 54 3.27 11.14 -4.83
N LEU A 55 2.82 10.81 -3.63
CA LEU A 55 3.62 10.95 -2.40
C LEU A 55 4.30 9.61 -2.16
N LYS A 56 5.57 9.52 -2.52
CA LYS A 56 6.33 8.27 -2.51
C LYS A 56 6.97 8.05 -1.15
N ALA A 57 6.52 7.03 -0.43
CA ALA A 57 7.16 6.56 0.79
C ALA A 57 8.54 5.94 0.48
N PRO A 58 9.50 5.98 1.42
CA PRO A 58 10.83 5.39 1.22
C PRO A 58 10.78 3.88 1.01
N SER A 59 9.89 3.19 1.72
CA SER A 59 9.75 1.73 1.68
C SER A 59 8.38 1.29 2.21
N PHE A 60 8.06 0.02 2.03
CA PHE A 60 6.89 -0.60 2.67
C PHE A 60 7.01 -0.61 4.21
N ASP A 61 8.20 -0.88 4.74
CA ASP A 61 8.42 -0.86 6.20
C ASP A 61 8.09 0.50 6.81
N GLN A 62 8.38 1.58 6.09
CA GLN A 62 8.02 2.91 6.56
C GLN A 62 6.52 3.17 6.51
N VAL A 63 5.80 2.62 5.54
CA VAL A 63 4.33 2.66 5.49
C VAL A 63 3.73 1.93 6.71
N TYR A 64 4.31 0.78 7.09
CA TYR A 64 3.94 0.07 8.31
C TYR A 64 4.15 0.95 9.56
N ASN A 65 5.31 1.56 9.71
CA ASN A 65 5.62 2.43 10.85
C ASN A 65 4.65 3.62 10.95
N TRP A 66 4.30 4.23 9.82
CA TRP A 66 3.33 5.34 9.79
C TRP A 66 1.92 4.88 10.16
N ARG A 67 1.52 3.69 9.74
CA ARG A 67 0.23 3.12 10.11
C ARG A 67 0.16 2.82 11.61
N LYS A 68 1.22 2.27 12.16
CA LYS A 68 1.36 2.03 13.61
C LYS A 68 1.29 3.34 14.41
N GLU A 69 2.03 4.36 13.99
CA GLU A 69 1.98 5.69 14.61
C GLU A 69 0.55 6.28 14.60
N GLN A 70 -0.17 6.11 13.50
CA GLN A 70 -1.55 6.57 13.38
C GLN A 70 -2.47 5.90 14.41
N GLU A 71 -2.37 4.58 14.60
CA GLU A 71 -3.15 3.85 15.60
C GLU A 71 -2.81 4.27 17.03
N HIS A 72 -1.51 4.43 17.33
CA HIS A 72 -1.08 4.90 18.65
C HIS A 72 -1.58 6.30 18.97
N LYS A 73 -1.58 7.21 18.00
CA LYS A 73 -2.14 8.56 18.16
C LYS A 73 -3.65 8.52 18.35
N LEU A 74 -4.35 7.63 17.66
CA LEU A 74 -5.79 7.43 17.84
C LEU A 74 -6.10 6.91 19.25
N ALA A 75 -5.36 5.89 19.70
CA ALA A 75 -5.48 5.36 21.05
C ALA A 75 -5.27 6.43 22.13
N ALA A 76 -4.25 7.25 21.97
CA ALA A 76 -3.95 8.35 22.90
C ALA A 76 -5.05 9.42 22.95
N LYS A 77 -5.73 9.69 21.83
CA LYS A 77 -6.85 10.65 21.76
C LYS A 77 -8.12 10.13 22.44
N LEU A 78 -8.40 8.84 22.33
CA LEU A 78 -9.62 8.24 22.86
C LEU A 78 -9.56 7.99 24.38
N GLY A 79 -8.35 7.98 24.95
CA GLY A 79 -8.14 7.73 26.38
C GLY A 79 -8.55 6.32 26.81
N SER A 80 -8.58 6.07 28.14
CA SER A 80 -8.88 4.76 28.72
C SER A 80 -10.38 4.45 28.84
N SER A 81 -11.27 5.33 28.41
CA SER A 81 -12.71 5.15 28.53
C SER A 81 -13.37 4.78 27.20
N GLU A 82 -13.91 3.57 27.14
CA GLU A 82 -15.01 3.08 26.31
C GLU A 82 -14.76 2.62 24.87
N ALA A 83 -13.70 2.96 24.18
CA ALA A 83 -13.63 2.69 22.74
C ALA A 83 -12.48 1.79 22.29
N HIS A 84 -12.17 0.75 23.05
CA HIS A 84 -11.14 -0.24 22.64
C HIS A 84 -11.57 -1.15 21.47
N SER A 85 -12.83 -1.10 21.06
CA SER A 85 -13.37 -2.02 20.04
C SER A 85 -12.94 -1.73 18.59
N GLY A 86 -12.19 -0.68 18.34
CA GLY A 86 -11.78 -0.31 16.99
C GLY A 86 -10.28 0.00 16.82
N ILE A 87 -9.50 -0.08 17.92
CA ILE A 87 -8.06 0.18 17.88
C ILE A 87 -7.31 -1.14 17.73
N MET A 88 -6.46 -1.22 16.71
CA MET A 88 -5.65 -2.41 16.46
C MET A 88 -4.41 -2.43 17.35
N THR A 89 -4.08 -3.61 17.87
CA THR A 89 -2.77 -3.91 18.48
C THR A 89 -1.67 -3.92 17.42
N ASP A 90 -0.41 -3.84 17.84
CA ASP A 90 0.72 -3.90 16.91
C ASP A 90 0.73 -5.16 16.04
N LEU A 91 0.34 -6.32 16.59
CA LEU A 91 0.21 -7.57 15.84
C LEU A 91 -0.93 -7.54 14.83
N GLU A 92 -2.05 -6.96 15.20
CA GLU A 92 -3.18 -6.77 14.27
C GLU A 92 -2.84 -5.79 13.15
N ILE A 93 -2.07 -4.73 13.44
CA ILE A 93 -1.55 -3.81 12.42
C ILE A 93 -0.60 -4.53 11.47
N GLU A 94 0.33 -5.32 12.00
CA GLU A 94 1.27 -6.11 11.20
C GLU A 94 0.53 -7.04 10.25
N ARG A 95 -0.47 -7.78 10.76
CA ARG A 95 -1.31 -8.63 9.91
C ARG A 95 -2.11 -7.82 8.89
N PHE A 96 -2.73 -6.73 9.31
CA PHE A 96 -3.54 -5.86 8.46
C PHE A 96 -2.73 -5.29 7.29
N ILE A 97 -1.53 -4.79 7.55
CA ILE A 97 -0.69 -4.16 6.52
C ILE A 97 -0.19 -5.18 5.48
N GLN A 98 -0.04 -6.46 5.85
CA GLN A 98 0.38 -7.51 4.93
C GLN A 98 -0.61 -7.71 3.78
N HIS A 99 -1.91 -7.41 3.96
CA HIS A 99 -2.89 -7.45 2.87
C HIS A 99 -2.60 -6.43 1.77
N TYR A 100 -1.88 -5.37 2.08
CA TYR A 100 -1.56 -4.28 1.15
C TYR A 100 -0.12 -4.30 0.65
N GLN A 101 0.74 -5.15 1.22
CA GLN A 101 2.17 -5.15 0.92
C GLN A 101 2.46 -5.30 -0.56
N ARG A 102 1.94 -6.33 -1.19
CA ARG A 102 2.13 -6.61 -2.62
C ARG A 102 1.78 -5.40 -3.50
N LEU A 103 0.62 -4.81 -3.27
CA LEU A 103 0.16 -3.67 -4.04
C LEU A 103 0.97 -2.40 -3.75
N THR A 104 1.41 -2.23 -2.50
CA THR A 104 2.24 -1.08 -2.10
C THR A 104 3.61 -1.16 -2.75
N GLU A 105 4.28 -2.31 -2.68
CA GLU A 105 5.58 -2.52 -3.31
C GLU A 105 5.50 -2.33 -4.83
N GLN A 106 4.49 -2.91 -5.49
CA GLN A 106 4.22 -2.71 -6.91
C GLN A 106 4.00 -1.23 -7.24
N SER A 107 3.25 -0.51 -6.41
CA SER A 107 3.01 0.93 -6.61
C SER A 107 4.29 1.75 -6.45
N LEU A 108 5.11 1.47 -5.43
CA LEU A 108 6.38 2.17 -5.19
C LEU A 108 7.37 1.98 -6.35
N GLU A 109 7.32 0.81 -7.01
CA GLU A 109 8.19 0.49 -8.15
C GLU A 109 7.68 1.08 -9.47
N THR A 110 6.39 0.95 -9.76
CA THR A 110 5.88 1.19 -11.12
C THR A 110 5.14 2.50 -11.30
N LEU A 111 4.48 3.01 -10.24
CA LEU A 111 3.65 4.20 -10.34
C LEU A 111 4.44 5.50 -10.61
N PRO A 112 5.67 5.69 -10.09
CA PRO A 112 6.45 6.90 -10.39
C PRO A 112 6.56 7.23 -11.89
N GLN A 113 6.68 6.20 -12.74
CA GLN A 113 6.82 6.36 -14.19
C GLN A 113 5.56 6.87 -14.90
N GLN A 114 4.42 6.85 -14.21
CA GLN A 114 3.12 7.30 -14.72
C GLN A 114 2.71 8.67 -14.16
N CYS A 115 3.41 9.14 -13.12
CA CYS A 115 3.04 10.36 -12.41
C CYS A 115 3.62 11.60 -13.08
N ASN A 116 2.84 12.66 -13.14
CA ASN A 116 3.32 13.97 -13.57
C ASN A 116 4.29 14.56 -12.54
N TYR A 117 4.07 14.28 -11.26
CA TYR A 117 4.96 14.66 -10.17
C TYR A 117 5.09 13.52 -9.15
N VAL A 118 6.32 13.28 -8.69
CA VAL A 118 6.61 12.37 -7.58
C VAL A 118 7.32 13.14 -6.49
N TYR A 119 6.68 13.23 -5.33
CA TYR A 119 7.25 13.83 -4.12
C TYR A 119 7.83 12.71 -3.26
N HIS A 120 9.13 12.61 -3.18
CA HIS A 120 9.81 11.65 -2.33
C HIS A 120 9.76 12.11 -0.89
N LEU A 121 9.29 11.24 -0.01
CA LEU A 121 9.19 11.49 1.42
C LEU A 121 10.32 10.79 2.16
N ASP A 122 10.79 11.40 3.25
CA ASP A 122 11.62 10.73 4.23
C ASP A 122 10.78 10.00 5.29
N GLU A 123 11.44 9.39 6.27
CA GLU A 123 10.79 8.66 7.36
C GLU A 123 9.87 9.55 8.21
N THR A 124 10.13 10.85 8.25
CA THR A 124 9.33 11.86 8.97
C THR A 124 8.23 12.49 8.12
N ARG A 125 8.04 12.00 6.90
CA ARG A 125 7.08 12.51 5.90
C ARG A 125 7.41 13.91 5.37
N GLN A 126 8.68 14.32 5.45
CA GLN A 126 9.12 15.56 4.81
C GLN A 126 9.49 15.28 3.36
N ILE A 127 9.20 16.24 2.48
CA ILE A 127 9.57 16.13 1.07
C ILE A 127 11.06 16.40 0.93
N THR A 128 11.79 15.41 0.44
CA THR A 128 13.24 15.49 0.23
C THR A 128 13.59 15.82 -1.21
N HIS A 129 12.75 15.39 -2.14
CA HIS A 129 13.00 15.51 -3.56
C HIS A 129 11.68 15.50 -4.34
N VAL A 130 11.65 16.21 -5.48
CA VAL A 130 10.52 16.25 -6.39
C VAL A 130 10.98 15.87 -7.79
N GLU A 131 10.43 14.80 -8.33
CA GLU A 131 10.60 14.45 -9.74
C GLU A 131 9.39 14.95 -10.53
N LYS A 132 9.67 15.54 -11.68
CA LYS A 132 8.65 15.95 -12.65
C LYS A 132 8.83 15.14 -13.91
N ALA A 133 7.76 14.53 -14.41
CA ALA A 133 7.79 13.92 -15.73
C ALA A 133 8.13 14.99 -16.80
N VAL A 134 9.00 14.61 -17.69
CA VAL A 134 9.45 15.46 -18.80
C VAL A 134 8.36 15.54 -19.86
#